data_ebc22f05ca7ac4dc5c13cf7676155e25
#
_entry.id   ebc22f05ca7ac4dc5c13cf7676155e25
#
_cell.length_a   1.000
_cell.length_b   1.000
_cell.length_c   1.000
_cell.angle_alpha   90.00
_cell.angle_beta   90.00
_cell.angle_gamma   90.00
#
_symmetry.space_group_name_H-M   'P 1'
#
loop_
_entity.id
_entity.type
_entity.pdbx_description
1 polymer ?
#
loop_
_entity_poly.entity_id
_entity_poly.type
_entity_poly.pdbx_seq_one_letter_code
_entity_poly.pdbx_strand_id
1 'polypeptide(L)'
;MSEKQELLTTNRKALTINLDGTHYGTIAEIGAGQEVARVFFQAGSASGSIAKTISAYDMTFSDAIYGKAPRYVSRERLTTMLGHEYKLLVERLAEKRADRTSFFVYADTVATANAKSGATGHGWLGIRFQTKPLEEPSDILIHVRTLDKKNVLQQEALGIVGTNLIYGAFYYRDNPEKFIQSLADNLGTDRVEVDMLKFSGPAFTHVDNRILSLNLVKYGLTNAVMFSPTGDVLQPSEVIYNRPVLVERGSFRPVTHVNVDMLNCATAQFLQEPSVKGKDIVVLMEITMNNLLAEGAIDEQDFLSRVDMLGHIGFTVLISNYSEFYRLVSYFRRYTKEMIGIAMGINNLLEIFNEKYYENLEGGILESMGRMFRHAVKLYTYPMQQTAYDSYLKSGHPAEGQSHVNHAFAGKVLITARNLNVSDHLRNLYAHLLENHYIDTISGFNEDYLTIFSRDVLQRIKNNDASWEKLVPTKVAEVIKQRGLLGYGKGARPAAAASPTVV
;
A
#
# COMPACT_ATOMS: atom_id res chain seq x y z
N MET A 1 23.04 -15.42 21.79
CA MET A 1 21.78 -15.16 22.53
C MET A 1 21.53 -13.67 22.40
N SER A 2 20.60 -13.24 21.54
CA SER A 2 20.23 -11.82 21.48
C SER A 2 19.48 -11.51 22.77
N GLU A 3 19.97 -10.56 23.55
CA GLU A 3 19.21 -9.97 24.65
C GLU A 3 17.85 -9.55 24.08
N LYS A 4 16.76 -10.17 24.55
CA LYS A 4 15.41 -9.66 24.32
C LYS A 4 15.38 -8.28 24.96
N GLN A 5 15.49 -7.23 24.16
CA GLN A 5 15.36 -5.86 24.62
C GLN A 5 13.96 -5.75 25.24
N GLU A 6 13.88 -5.47 26.52
CA GLU A 6 12.60 -5.36 27.24
C GLU A 6 11.77 -4.25 26.62
N LEU A 7 10.51 -4.57 26.26
CA LEU A 7 9.58 -3.62 25.66
C LEU A 7 9.20 -2.56 26.69
N LEU A 8 9.56 -1.31 26.45
CA LEU A 8 9.19 -0.22 27.33
C LEU A 8 7.67 0.02 27.31
N THR A 9 7.07 0.18 28.48
CA THR A 9 5.67 0.61 28.59
C THR A 9 5.48 2.03 28.06
N THR A 10 4.27 2.38 27.66
CA THR A 10 3.92 3.72 27.16
C THR A 10 4.31 4.82 28.17
N ASN A 11 4.01 4.61 29.45
CA ASN A 11 4.43 5.53 30.53
C ASN A 11 5.95 5.64 30.64
N ARG A 12 6.68 4.53 30.48
CA ARG A 12 8.16 4.58 30.54
C ARG A 12 8.74 5.36 29.38
N LYS A 13 8.18 5.21 28.17
CA LYS A 13 8.57 6.01 27.00
C LYS A 13 8.36 7.51 27.24
N ALA A 14 7.17 7.90 27.72
CA ALA A 14 6.87 9.30 28.05
C ALA A 14 7.77 9.84 29.16
N LEU A 15 8.01 9.06 30.21
CA LEU A 15 8.92 9.46 31.29
C LEU A 15 10.37 9.66 30.79
N THR A 16 10.84 8.79 29.89
CA THR A 16 12.17 8.93 29.29
C THR A 16 12.30 10.27 28.58
N ILE A 17 11.30 10.67 27.79
CA ILE A 17 11.28 11.98 27.12
C ILE A 17 11.18 13.12 28.13
N ASN A 18 10.33 13.02 29.15
CA ASN A 18 10.15 14.05 30.17
C ASN A 18 11.42 14.34 30.97
N LEU A 19 12.25 13.31 31.16
CA LEU A 19 13.55 13.44 31.86
C LEU A 19 14.69 13.91 30.97
N ASP A 20 14.48 13.94 29.66
CA ASP A 20 15.46 14.42 28.69
C ASP A 20 15.32 15.93 28.47
N GLY A 21 16.13 16.70 29.18
CA GLY A 21 16.12 18.17 29.11
C GLY A 21 16.57 18.76 27.76
N THR A 22 16.99 17.92 26.81
CA THR A 22 17.42 18.37 25.46
C THR A 22 16.23 18.57 24.51
N HIS A 23 15.05 18.07 24.84
CA HIS A 23 13.83 18.17 24.02
C HIS A 23 12.77 19.01 24.73
N TYR A 24 12.19 19.98 24.02
CA TYR A 24 11.14 20.83 24.58
C TYR A 24 10.10 21.20 23.52
N GLY A 25 8.82 20.93 23.80
CA GLY A 25 7.84 21.05 22.75
C GLY A 25 6.40 21.29 23.15
N THR A 26 5.55 21.31 22.14
CA THR A 26 4.10 21.51 22.22
C THR A 26 3.36 20.26 21.78
N ILE A 27 2.23 19.98 22.44
CA ILE A 27 1.27 18.93 22.04
C ILE A 27 -0.04 19.61 21.68
N ALA A 28 -0.51 19.44 20.40
CA ALA A 28 -1.75 20.01 19.90
C ALA A 28 -2.67 18.90 19.40
N GLU A 29 -3.76 18.62 20.12
CA GLU A 29 -4.67 17.50 19.83
C GLU A 29 -6.06 17.98 19.49
N ILE A 30 -6.61 17.61 18.31
CA ILE A 30 -7.94 17.97 17.85
C ILE A 30 -8.78 16.71 17.63
N GLY A 31 -9.95 16.67 18.25
CA GLY A 31 -11.00 15.67 18.00
C GLY A 31 -11.12 14.59 19.04
N ALA A 32 -10.19 13.66 19.16
CA ALA A 32 -10.28 12.49 20.04
C ALA A 32 -9.91 12.75 21.52
N GLY A 33 -9.76 13.98 21.92
CA GLY A 33 -9.34 14.31 23.29
C GLY A 33 -7.85 14.64 23.37
N GLN A 34 -7.31 14.64 24.59
CA GLN A 34 -5.90 14.98 24.88
C GLN A 34 -5.18 13.77 25.49
N GLU A 35 -5.20 12.64 24.80
CA GLU A 35 -4.68 11.39 25.35
C GLU A 35 -3.15 11.32 25.34
N VAL A 36 -2.48 11.89 24.33
CA VAL A 36 -1.02 11.95 24.31
C VAL A 36 -0.52 12.87 25.41
N ALA A 37 -1.05 14.07 25.51
CA ALA A 37 -0.74 14.99 26.61
C ALA A 37 -0.98 14.34 27.98
N ARG A 38 -2.11 13.64 28.14
CA ARG A 38 -2.45 12.92 29.37
C ARG A 38 -1.39 11.89 29.75
N VAL A 39 -0.88 11.08 28.79
CA VAL A 39 0.18 10.10 29.05
C VAL A 39 1.45 10.79 29.58
N PHE A 40 1.86 11.91 28.96
CA PHE A 40 3.04 12.67 29.39
C PHE A 40 2.87 13.24 30.82
N PHE A 41 1.69 13.78 31.13
CA PHE A 41 1.44 14.30 32.48
C PHE A 41 1.32 13.19 33.56
N GLN A 42 0.73 12.04 33.19
CA GLN A 42 0.67 10.88 34.09
C GLN A 42 2.05 10.27 34.38
N ALA A 43 2.95 10.29 33.39
CA ALA A 43 4.31 9.80 33.57
C ALA A 43 5.12 10.66 34.56
N GLY A 44 4.73 11.92 34.78
CA GLY A 44 5.41 12.86 35.65
C GLY A 44 6.57 13.60 34.99
N SER A 45 7.10 14.62 35.64
CA SER A 45 8.21 15.45 35.18
C SER A 45 8.00 16.19 33.83
N ALA A 46 6.75 16.31 33.37
CA ALA A 46 6.41 16.88 32.07
C ALA A 46 6.83 18.36 31.91
N SER A 47 7.04 19.11 32.99
CA SER A 47 7.55 20.48 32.92
C SER A 47 8.95 20.59 32.31
N GLY A 48 9.70 19.50 32.29
CA GLY A 48 11.02 19.42 31.67
C GLY A 48 11.00 19.38 30.13
N SER A 49 9.92 18.86 29.54
CA SER A 49 9.81 18.55 28.11
C SER A 49 8.62 19.21 27.41
N ILE A 50 7.54 19.57 28.13
CA ILE A 50 6.29 20.09 27.54
C ILE A 50 6.12 21.56 27.89
N ALA A 51 6.19 22.41 26.85
CA ALA A 51 5.95 23.85 26.96
C ALA A 51 4.46 24.19 27.05
N LYS A 52 3.64 23.50 26.26
CA LYS A 52 2.21 23.80 26.10
C LYS A 52 1.48 22.57 25.60
N THR A 53 0.23 22.40 26.06
CA THR A 53 -0.74 21.52 25.41
C THR A 53 -1.97 22.34 25.02
N ILE A 54 -2.60 22.00 23.89
CA ILE A 54 -3.81 22.67 23.38
C ILE A 54 -4.74 21.68 22.72
N SER A 55 -6.06 21.88 22.91
CA SER A 55 -7.11 21.23 22.17
C SER A 55 -8.09 22.29 21.65
N ALA A 56 -8.19 22.41 20.33
CA ALA A 56 -9.15 23.29 19.65
C ALA A 56 -10.32 22.45 19.12
N TYR A 57 -11.19 22.01 20.00
CA TYR A 57 -12.25 21.04 19.73
C TYR A 57 -13.38 21.60 18.86
N ASP A 58 -13.77 22.87 19.07
CA ASP A 58 -14.77 23.55 18.24
C ASP A 58 -14.19 23.97 16.89
N MET A 59 -14.93 23.74 15.81
CA MET A 59 -14.51 24.10 14.45
C MET A 59 -14.26 25.59 14.28
N THR A 60 -15.12 26.45 14.84
CA THR A 60 -14.98 27.91 14.76
C THR A 60 -13.70 28.36 15.44
N PHE A 61 -13.42 27.80 16.62
CA PHE A 61 -12.22 28.10 17.36
C PHE A 61 -10.97 27.56 16.67
N SER A 62 -11.05 26.35 16.11
CA SER A 62 -9.96 25.75 15.32
C SER A 62 -9.65 26.58 14.07
N ASP A 63 -10.68 27.11 13.39
CA ASP A 63 -10.52 28.00 12.25
C ASP A 63 -9.90 29.35 12.61
N ALA A 64 -10.21 29.87 13.78
CA ALA A 64 -9.60 31.10 14.27
C ALA A 64 -8.10 30.98 14.53
N ILE A 65 -7.62 29.77 14.90
CA ILE A 65 -6.19 29.51 15.15
C ILE A 65 -5.47 29.09 13.87
N TYR A 66 -6.02 28.09 13.13
CA TYR A 66 -5.30 27.41 12.05
C TYR A 66 -5.84 27.77 10.64
N GLY A 67 -6.85 28.64 10.54
CA GLY A 67 -7.53 28.97 9.30
C GLY A 67 -8.53 27.87 8.88
N LYS A 68 -9.35 28.20 7.87
CA LYS A 68 -10.33 27.26 7.30
C LYS A 68 -9.65 26.16 6.52
N ALA A 69 -10.19 24.94 6.59
CA ALA A 69 -9.73 23.80 5.79
C ALA A 69 -10.94 23.10 5.14
N PRO A 70 -10.79 22.56 3.91
CA PRO A 70 -11.85 21.77 3.26
C PRO A 70 -12.25 20.53 4.04
N ARG A 71 -11.26 19.93 4.74
CA ARG A 71 -11.42 18.78 5.64
C ARG A 71 -10.63 19.02 6.92
N TYR A 72 -11.28 18.83 8.07
CA TYR A 72 -10.62 19.01 9.38
C TYR A 72 -9.72 17.82 9.73
N VAL A 73 -10.11 16.61 9.37
CA VAL A 73 -9.26 15.42 9.51
C VAL A 73 -8.55 15.17 8.17
N SER A 74 -7.40 15.81 8.01
CA SER A 74 -6.62 15.75 6.77
C SER A 74 -5.14 16.01 7.02
N ARG A 75 -4.30 15.54 6.10
CA ARG A 75 -2.85 15.82 6.10
C ARG A 75 -2.56 17.33 6.05
N GLU A 76 -3.34 18.07 5.27
CA GLU A 76 -3.20 19.52 5.15
C GLU A 76 -3.44 20.23 6.48
N ARG A 77 -4.53 19.89 7.18
CA ARG A 77 -4.81 20.44 8.52
C ARG A 77 -3.70 20.10 9.50
N LEU A 78 -3.24 18.85 9.55
CA LEU A 78 -2.12 18.45 10.40
C LEU A 78 -0.86 19.27 10.12
N THR A 79 -0.47 19.42 8.84
CA THR A 79 0.72 20.17 8.45
C THR A 79 0.62 21.65 8.86
N THR A 80 -0.58 22.24 8.72
CA THR A 80 -0.85 23.62 9.17
C THR A 80 -0.68 23.74 10.70
N MET A 81 -1.22 22.79 11.46
CA MET A 81 -1.08 22.77 12.93
C MET A 81 0.38 22.67 13.34
N LEU A 82 1.13 21.72 12.77
CA LEU A 82 2.57 21.55 13.04
C LEU A 82 3.35 22.84 12.76
N GLY A 83 3.11 23.46 11.61
CA GLY A 83 3.77 24.71 11.22
C GLY A 83 3.44 25.89 12.15
N HIS A 84 2.16 26.08 12.46
CA HIS A 84 1.70 27.14 13.32
C HIS A 84 2.28 27.03 14.74
N GLU A 85 2.13 25.85 15.34
CA GLU A 85 2.59 25.62 16.72
C GLU A 85 4.10 25.66 16.84
N TYR A 86 4.84 25.19 15.81
CA TYR A 86 6.28 25.25 15.78
C TYR A 86 6.78 26.70 15.68
N LYS A 87 6.20 27.48 14.79
CA LYS A 87 6.51 28.92 14.66
C LYS A 87 6.28 29.64 15.98
N LEU A 88 5.13 29.43 16.61
CA LEU A 88 4.79 30.03 17.89
C LEU A 88 5.76 29.64 19.00
N LEU A 89 6.18 28.36 19.07
CA LEU A 89 7.12 27.84 20.04
C LEU A 89 8.51 28.53 19.86
N VAL A 90 9.00 28.63 18.63
CA VAL A 90 10.27 29.29 18.31
C VAL A 90 10.21 30.79 18.66
N GLU A 91 9.18 31.51 18.21
CA GLU A 91 8.99 32.93 18.50
C GLU A 91 9.01 33.25 20.01
N ARG A 92 8.48 32.37 20.83
CA ARG A 92 8.36 32.60 22.27
C ARG A 92 9.59 32.17 23.08
N LEU A 93 10.34 31.18 22.62
CA LEU A 93 11.34 30.52 23.44
C LEU A 93 12.75 30.47 22.84
N ALA A 94 12.94 30.87 21.57
CA ALA A 94 14.26 30.78 20.92
C ALA A 94 15.35 31.52 21.67
N GLU A 95 15.11 32.77 22.10
CA GLU A 95 16.11 33.55 22.83
C GLU A 95 16.55 32.92 24.16
N LYS A 96 15.67 32.09 24.75
CA LYS A 96 15.93 31.50 26.09
C LYS A 96 16.48 30.09 26.04
N ARG A 97 16.21 29.34 24.95
CA ARG A 97 16.44 27.89 24.92
C ARG A 97 17.01 27.32 23.63
N ALA A 98 16.96 28.04 22.49
CA ALA A 98 17.29 27.45 21.18
C ALA A 98 18.76 27.00 21.04
N ASP A 99 19.64 27.57 21.84
CA ASP A 99 21.07 27.24 21.86
C ASP A 99 21.39 25.86 22.45
N ARG A 100 20.49 25.33 23.29
CA ARG A 100 20.70 24.09 24.07
C ARG A 100 19.56 23.08 23.98
N THR A 101 18.47 23.42 23.31
CA THR A 101 17.25 22.61 23.28
C THR A 101 16.77 22.43 21.86
N SER A 102 16.49 21.20 21.47
CA SER A 102 15.78 20.85 20.25
C SER A 102 14.29 21.03 20.45
N PHE A 103 13.66 21.87 19.63
CA PHE A 103 12.22 22.09 19.69
C PHE A 103 11.47 21.01 18.92
N PHE A 104 10.29 20.66 19.45
CA PHE A 104 9.36 19.78 18.74
C PHE A 104 7.90 20.21 18.89
N VAL A 105 7.09 19.80 17.95
CA VAL A 105 5.61 19.87 18.04
C VAL A 105 5.06 18.52 17.64
N TYR A 106 4.27 17.94 18.52
CA TYR A 106 3.34 16.87 18.14
C TYR A 106 1.97 17.49 17.88
N ALA A 107 1.32 17.04 16.82
CA ALA A 107 -0.07 17.40 16.55
C ALA A 107 -0.85 16.18 16.03
N ASP A 108 -2.15 16.19 16.31
CA ASP A 108 -3.08 15.27 15.67
C ASP A 108 -4.43 15.93 15.35
N THR A 109 -5.12 15.35 14.39
CA THR A 109 -6.50 15.68 14.05
C THR A 109 -7.24 14.37 13.76
N VAL A 110 -8.21 14.03 14.60
CA VAL A 110 -8.81 12.70 14.65
C VAL A 110 -10.33 12.77 14.75
N ALA A 111 -11.02 11.94 13.96
CA ALA A 111 -12.42 11.61 14.12
C ALA A 111 -12.56 10.21 14.73
N THR A 112 -13.27 10.11 15.85
CA THR A 112 -13.67 8.80 16.42
C THR A 112 -14.80 8.17 15.59
N ALA A 113 -14.97 6.86 15.72
CA ALA A 113 -16.05 6.16 15.04
C ALA A 113 -17.42 6.72 15.43
N ASN A 114 -18.30 6.82 14.45
CA ASN A 114 -19.67 7.29 14.67
C ASN A 114 -20.65 6.14 14.41
N ALA A 115 -21.27 5.64 15.46
CA ALA A 115 -22.23 4.53 15.41
C ALA A 115 -23.45 4.83 14.51
N LYS A 116 -23.87 6.11 14.37
CA LYS A 116 -25.02 6.49 13.55
C LYS A 116 -24.71 6.50 12.05
N SER A 117 -23.52 6.95 11.67
CA SER A 117 -23.10 7.00 10.25
C SER A 117 -22.38 5.73 9.80
N GLY A 118 -21.98 4.84 10.72
CA GLY A 118 -21.12 3.70 10.43
C GLY A 118 -19.67 4.08 10.04
N ALA A 119 -19.29 5.35 10.24
CA ALA A 119 -17.94 5.81 9.96
C ALA A 119 -16.95 5.21 10.96
N THR A 120 -15.84 4.70 10.45
CA THR A 120 -14.71 4.21 11.27
C THR A 120 -13.87 5.37 11.78
N GLY A 121 -13.31 5.25 12.98
CA GLY A 121 -12.40 6.24 13.51
C GLY A 121 -11.09 6.26 12.70
N HIS A 122 -10.60 7.47 12.43
CA HIS A 122 -9.33 7.68 11.73
C HIS A 122 -8.75 9.05 12.04
N GLY A 123 -7.46 9.21 11.83
CA GLY A 123 -6.80 10.49 12.05
C GLY A 123 -5.42 10.60 11.46
N TRP A 124 -4.96 11.84 11.39
CA TRP A 124 -3.61 12.20 11.03
C TRP A 124 -2.85 12.62 12.28
N LEU A 125 -1.71 12.01 12.52
CA LEU A 125 -0.80 12.30 13.62
C LEU A 125 0.57 12.68 13.03
N GLY A 126 1.25 13.61 13.67
CA GLY A 126 2.58 14.00 13.21
C GLY A 126 3.45 14.65 14.27
N ILE A 127 4.73 14.61 14.02
CA ILE A 127 5.73 15.31 14.79
C ILE A 127 6.64 16.12 13.87
N ARG A 128 6.82 17.42 14.19
CA ARG A 128 7.85 18.30 13.63
C ARG A 128 8.90 18.51 14.70
N PHE A 129 10.17 18.25 14.40
CA PHE A 129 11.22 18.27 15.41
C PHE A 129 12.59 18.61 14.83
N GLN A 130 13.43 19.19 15.66
CA GLN A 130 14.87 19.37 15.41
C GLN A 130 15.63 18.15 15.89
N THR A 131 16.64 17.71 15.15
CA THR A 131 17.55 16.64 15.57
C THR A 131 18.60 17.16 16.53
N LYS A 132 18.99 18.42 16.36
CA LYS A 132 19.89 19.19 17.26
C LYS A 132 19.39 20.63 17.38
N PRO A 133 19.80 21.34 18.45
CA PRO A 133 19.51 22.76 18.60
C PRO A 133 19.89 23.56 17.34
N LEU A 134 19.03 24.52 16.96
CA LEU A 134 19.17 25.44 15.84
C LEU A 134 19.13 24.80 14.43
N GLU A 135 18.98 23.49 14.30
CA GLU A 135 18.80 22.85 12.99
C GLU A 135 17.39 23.10 12.43
N GLU A 136 17.28 23.05 11.09
CA GLU A 136 15.99 23.03 10.41
C GLU A 136 15.18 21.80 10.81
N PRO A 137 13.89 21.94 11.07
CA PRO A 137 13.07 20.82 11.53
C PRO A 137 12.78 19.80 10.42
N SER A 138 12.54 18.57 10.85
CA SER A 138 12.06 17.48 10.02
C SER A 138 10.69 17.00 10.51
N ASP A 139 9.91 16.39 9.62
CA ASP A 139 8.56 15.93 9.92
C ASP A 139 8.44 14.41 9.75
N ILE A 140 7.69 13.80 10.65
CA ILE A 140 7.15 12.44 10.50
C ILE A 140 5.64 12.53 10.59
N LEU A 141 4.94 12.10 9.54
CA LEU A 141 3.48 12.10 9.46
C LEU A 141 2.99 10.66 9.32
N ILE A 142 1.93 10.30 10.05
CA ILE A 142 1.24 9.02 9.92
C ILE A 142 -0.26 9.25 9.77
N HIS A 143 -0.92 8.37 9.02
CA HIS A 143 -2.37 8.23 9.07
C HIS A 143 -2.70 6.93 9.79
N VAL A 144 -3.68 6.99 10.68
CA VAL A 144 -4.11 5.85 11.49
C VAL A 144 -5.62 5.63 11.36
N ARG A 145 -6.03 4.37 11.46
CA ARG A 145 -7.42 3.97 11.64
C ARG A 145 -7.54 3.24 12.96
N THR A 146 -8.51 3.65 13.77
CA THR A 146 -8.82 2.97 15.03
C THR A 146 -9.81 1.83 14.76
N LEU A 147 -9.50 0.65 15.26
CA LEU A 147 -10.26 -0.58 15.00
C LEU A 147 -11.18 -0.94 16.18
N ASP A 148 -10.94 -0.36 17.34
CA ASP A 148 -11.79 -0.53 18.53
C ASP A 148 -13.22 0.00 18.28
N LYS A 149 -14.22 -0.70 18.85
CA LYS A 149 -15.64 -0.31 18.72
C LYS A 149 -16.06 0.81 19.70
N LYS A 150 -15.34 0.98 20.82
CA LYS A 150 -15.66 1.96 21.85
C LYS A 150 -14.76 3.18 21.75
N ASN A 151 -15.33 4.37 21.78
CA ASN A 151 -14.58 5.64 21.68
C ASN A 151 -13.46 5.75 22.73
N VAL A 152 -13.70 5.32 23.98
CA VAL A 152 -12.68 5.34 25.03
C VAL A 152 -11.45 4.51 24.65
N LEU A 153 -11.64 3.33 24.06
CA LEU A 153 -10.54 2.48 23.60
C LEU A 153 -9.83 3.08 22.39
N GLN A 154 -10.56 3.75 21.49
CA GLN A 154 -9.96 4.49 20.38
C GLN A 154 -9.06 5.64 20.86
N GLN A 155 -9.53 6.41 21.86
CA GLN A 155 -8.76 7.48 22.48
C GLN A 155 -7.50 6.93 23.14
N GLU A 156 -7.64 5.86 23.95
CA GLU A 156 -6.48 5.18 24.55
C GLU A 156 -5.45 4.74 23.51
N ALA A 157 -5.91 4.10 22.40
CA ALA A 157 -5.05 3.67 21.31
C ALA A 157 -4.28 4.84 20.67
N LEU A 158 -4.94 5.99 20.49
CA LEU A 158 -4.31 7.21 19.99
C LEU A 158 -3.26 7.76 20.94
N GLY A 159 -3.52 7.75 22.25
CA GLY A 159 -2.54 8.14 23.26
C GLY A 159 -1.27 7.28 23.22
N ILE A 160 -1.44 5.96 23.04
CA ILE A 160 -0.32 5.02 22.94
C ILE A 160 0.46 5.24 21.65
N VAL A 161 -0.23 5.28 20.49
CA VAL A 161 0.44 5.45 19.18
C VAL A 161 1.12 6.81 19.06
N GLY A 162 0.51 7.89 19.56
CA GLY A 162 1.12 9.22 19.57
C GLY A 162 2.37 9.29 20.44
N THR A 163 2.34 8.65 21.60
CA THR A 163 3.54 8.53 22.48
C THR A 163 4.64 7.70 21.79
N ASN A 164 4.28 6.59 21.11
CA ASN A 164 5.21 5.78 20.36
C ASN A 164 5.83 6.57 19.19
N LEU A 165 5.04 7.40 18.50
CA LEU A 165 5.51 8.27 17.41
C LEU A 165 6.54 9.29 17.91
N ILE A 166 6.27 9.98 19.03
CA ILE A 166 7.20 10.95 19.62
C ILE A 166 8.48 10.23 20.07
N TYR A 167 8.34 9.12 20.78
CA TYR A 167 9.49 8.32 21.23
C TYR A 167 10.33 7.81 20.06
N GLY A 168 9.68 7.28 19.03
CA GLY A 168 10.36 6.80 17.82
C GLY A 168 11.12 7.90 17.09
N ALA A 169 10.55 9.10 17.00
CA ALA A 169 11.21 10.24 16.37
C ALA A 169 12.53 10.63 17.05
N PHE A 170 12.62 10.50 18.37
CA PHE A 170 13.84 10.83 19.10
C PHE A 170 14.84 9.68 19.16
N TYR A 171 14.35 8.45 19.37
CA TYR A 171 15.24 7.33 19.72
C TYR A 171 15.39 6.27 18.62
N TYR A 172 14.53 6.28 17.58
CA TYR A 172 14.54 5.26 16.51
C TYR A 172 14.60 5.84 15.10
N ARG A 173 14.70 7.18 14.91
CA ARG A 173 14.70 7.82 13.60
C ARG A 173 15.77 7.30 12.63
N ASP A 174 16.92 6.89 13.18
CA ASP A 174 18.05 6.37 12.39
C ASP A 174 17.91 4.86 12.07
N ASN A 175 16.86 4.21 12.56
CA ASN A 175 16.50 2.83 12.28
C ASN A 175 15.01 2.74 11.89
N PRO A 176 14.67 2.96 10.62
CA PRO A 176 13.28 2.97 10.17
C PRO A 176 12.49 1.71 10.46
N GLU A 177 13.12 0.53 10.38
CA GLU A 177 12.45 -0.74 10.71
C GLU A 177 12.01 -0.79 12.19
N LYS A 178 12.92 -0.45 13.09
CA LYS A 178 12.62 -0.37 14.53
C LYS A 178 11.58 0.70 14.83
N PHE A 179 11.66 1.85 14.16
CA PHE A 179 10.67 2.91 14.26
C PHE A 179 9.27 2.39 13.91
N ILE A 180 9.12 1.75 12.74
CA ILE A 180 7.84 1.22 12.26
C ILE A 180 7.28 0.18 13.24
N GLN A 181 8.08 -0.80 13.64
CA GLN A 181 7.65 -1.83 14.60
C GLN A 181 7.20 -1.21 15.93
N SER A 182 7.90 -0.16 16.40
CA SER A 182 7.61 0.49 17.68
C SER A 182 6.30 1.28 17.71
N LEU A 183 5.70 1.61 16.55
CA LEU A 183 4.43 2.33 16.49
C LEU A 183 3.29 1.56 17.15
N ALA A 184 3.30 0.21 17.08
CA ALA A 184 2.30 -0.66 17.70
C ALA A 184 2.71 -1.19 19.09
N ASP A 185 3.82 -0.71 19.68
CA ASP A 185 4.25 -1.12 21.02
C ASP A 185 3.14 -0.87 22.05
N ASN A 186 2.88 -1.87 22.89
CA ASN A 186 1.84 -1.86 23.93
C ASN A 186 0.40 -1.70 23.41
N LEU A 187 0.18 -1.87 22.09
CA LEU A 187 -1.13 -1.65 21.48
C LEU A 187 -1.63 -2.87 20.70
N GLY A 188 -0.82 -3.46 19.85
CA GLY A 188 -1.24 -4.49 18.90
C GLY A 188 -1.87 -3.93 17.63
N THR A 189 -1.77 -4.70 16.56
CA THR A 189 -2.28 -4.33 15.22
C THR A 189 -3.76 -4.62 15.03
N ASP A 190 -4.41 -5.22 16.01
CA ASP A 190 -5.86 -5.45 16.09
C ASP A 190 -6.64 -4.22 16.59
N ARG A 191 -5.96 -3.26 17.23
CA ARG A 191 -6.54 -2.02 17.75
C ARG A 191 -6.32 -0.80 16.86
N VAL A 192 -5.22 -0.78 16.12
CA VAL A 192 -4.88 0.34 15.21
C VAL A 192 -4.25 -0.18 13.92
N GLU A 193 -4.60 0.43 12.81
CA GLU A 193 -3.96 0.27 11.49
C GLU A 193 -3.21 1.56 11.15
N VAL A 194 -1.93 1.46 10.79
CA VAL A 194 -1.14 2.59 10.27
C VAL A 194 -1.02 2.40 8.76
N ASP A 195 -1.85 3.09 7.99
CA ASP A 195 -1.96 2.87 6.55
C ASP A 195 -1.23 3.91 5.68
N MET A 196 -0.56 4.87 6.32
CA MET A 196 0.32 5.82 5.66
C MET A 196 1.41 6.30 6.63
N LEU A 197 2.64 6.40 6.12
CA LEU A 197 3.82 6.94 6.82
C LEU A 197 4.63 7.78 5.85
N LYS A 198 5.04 8.98 6.27
CA LYS A 198 5.91 9.86 5.48
C LYS A 198 6.94 10.54 6.37
N PHE A 199 8.20 10.38 6.00
CA PHE A 199 9.34 11.13 6.54
C PHE A 199 9.71 12.25 5.58
N SER A 200 10.02 13.43 6.09
CA SER A 200 10.44 14.58 5.27
C SER A 200 11.29 15.54 6.06
N GLY A 201 12.08 16.35 5.35
CA GLY A 201 13.01 17.32 5.93
C GLY A 201 14.47 16.86 5.94
N PRO A 202 15.37 17.70 6.46
CA PRO A 202 16.83 17.49 6.35
C PRO A 202 17.34 16.18 6.95
N ALA A 203 16.72 15.72 8.06
CA ALA A 203 17.12 14.47 8.71
C ALA A 203 16.85 13.22 7.86
N PHE A 204 15.99 13.31 6.83
CA PHE A 204 15.45 12.17 6.10
C PHE A 204 15.69 12.19 4.59
N THR A 205 16.67 12.96 4.13
CA THR A 205 17.01 13.06 2.69
C THR A 205 17.47 11.74 2.07
N HIS A 206 17.93 10.80 2.90
CA HIS A 206 18.37 9.46 2.51
C HIS A 206 17.26 8.39 2.59
N VAL A 207 16.06 8.76 3.07
CA VAL A 207 14.97 7.82 3.32
C VAL A 207 14.02 7.76 2.12
N ASP A 208 13.80 6.57 1.58
CA ASP A 208 12.75 6.34 0.58
C ASP A 208 11.41 5.97 1.27
N ASN A 209 10.43 6.85 1.17
CA ASN A 209 9.11 6.64 1.77
C ASN A 209 8.37 5.42 1.20
N ARG A 210 8.73 4.92 0.02
CA ARG A 210 8.15 3.72 -0.56
C ARG A 210 8.60 2.47 0.19
N ILE A 211 9.87 2.43 0.59
CA ILE A 211 10.42 1.37 1.43
C ILE A 211 9.78 1.39 2.82
N LEU A 212 9.59 2.57 3.42
CA LEU A 212 8.86 2.69 4.68
C LEU A 212 7.44 2.13 4.57
N SER A 213 6.74 2.47 3.49
CA SER A 213 5.37 1.99 3.23
C SER A 213 5.33 0.48 3.00
N LEU A 214 6.28 -0.08 2.26
CA LEU A 214 6.43 -1.54 2.12
C LEU A 214 6.62 -2.21 3.49
N ASN A 215 7.44 -1.63 4.35
CA ASN A 215 7.68 -2.14 5.69
C ASN A 215 6.44 -2.07 6.59
N LEU A 216 5.53 -1.10 6.42
CA LEU A 216 4.23 -1.14 7.10
C LEU A 216 3.45 -2.42 6.78
N VAL A 217 3.44 -2.84 5.51
CA VAL A 217 2.78 -4.08 5.08
C VAL A 217 3.56 -5.31 5.58
N LYS A 218 4.87 -5.32 5.45
CA LYS A 218 5.77 -6.40 5.90
C LYS A 218 5.60 -6.70 7.39
N TYR A 219 5.46 -5.68 8.21
CA TYR A 219 5.30 -5.82 9.68
C TYR A 219 3.84 -5.86 10.13
N GLY A 220 2.87 -5.87 9.20
CA GLY A 220 1.46 -6.06 9.49
C GLY A 220 0.77 -4.87 10.15
N LEU A 221 1.34 -3.66 10.07
CA LEU A 221 0.69 -2.44 10.56
C LEU A 221 -0.45 -2.00 9.64
N THR A 222 -0.40 -2.38 8.37
CA THR A 222 -1.49 -2.32 7.40
C THR A 222 -1.42 -3.50 6.45
N ASN A 223 -2.47 -3.70 5.67
CA ASN A 223 -2.49 -4.75 4.64
C ASN A 223 -2.31 -4.19 3.21
N ALA A 224 -2.30 -2.87 3.03
CA ALA A 224 -2.10 -2.29 1.71
C ALA A 224 -1.57 -0.86 1.79
N VAL A 225 -0.73 -0.50 0.82
CA VAL A 225 -0.18 0.86 0.61
C VAL A 225 -0.24 1.22 -0.87
N MET A 226 -0.29 2.52 -1.17
CA MET A 226 -0.43 3.02 -2.54
C MET A 226 0.63 4.05 -2.89
N PHE A 227 1.02 4.06 -4.18
CA PHE A 227 1.98 5.01 -4.73
C PHE A 227 1.42 5.68 -5.98
N SER A 228 1.58 7.00 -6.07
CA SER A 228 1.28 7.75 -7.29
C SER A 228 2.23 7.37 -8.44
N PRO A 229 1.93 7.76 -9.69
CA PRO A 229 2.87 7.62 -10.80
C PRO A 229 4.22 8.32 -10.56
N THR A 230 4.26 9.35 -9.71
CA THR A 230 5.48 10.05 -9.31
C THR A 230 6.22 9.41 -8.13
N GLY A 231 5.69 8.32 -7.58
CA GLY A 231 6.27 7.59 -6.45
C GLY A 231 5.89 8.16 -5.08
N ASP A 232 4.98 9.14 -5.01
CA ASP A 232 4.50 9.66 -3.73
C ASP A 232 3.59 8.66 -3.04
N VAL A 233 3.72 8.57 -1.71
CA VAL A 233 2.83 7.76 -0.89
C VAL A 233 1.44 8.39 -0.84
N LEU A 234 0.43 7.60 -1.21
CA LEU A 234 -0.97 7.99 -1.25
C LEU A 234 -1.73 7.37 -0.07
N GLN A 235 -2.69 8.13 0.46
CA GLN A 235 -3.63 7.61 1.45
C GLN A 235 -4.85 7.03 0.71
N PRO A 236 -5.19 5.74 0.91
CA PRO A 236 -6.20 5.04 0.10
C PRO A 236 -7.58 5.70 0.12
N SER A 237 -8.02 6.26 1.25
CA SER A 237 -9.33 6.92 1.32
C SER A 237 -9.40 8.24 0.52
N GLU A 238 -8.26 8.89 0.27
CA GLU A 238 -8.23 10.10 -0.58
C GLU A 238 -8.33 9.74 -2.07
N VAL A 239 -7.81 8.57 -2.45
CA VAL A 239 -7.79 8.12 -3.86
C VAL A 239 -9.08 7.42 -4.26
N ILE A 240 -9.58 6.50 -3.41
CA ILE A 240 -10.67 5.57 -3.76
C ILE A 240 -12.06 6.10 -3.36
N TYR A 241 -12.14 7.08 -2.44
CA TYR A 241 -13.42 7.47 -1.83
C TYR A 241 -14.52 7.75 -2.86
N ASN A 242 -15.61 6.96 -2.78
CA ASN A 242 -16.78 7.05 -3.66
C ASN A 242 -16.47 7.05 -5.17
N ARG A 243 -15.41 6.37 -5.61
CA ARG A 243 -15.04 6.22 -7.02
C ARG A 243 -15.11 4.76 -7.45
N PRO A 244 -15.50 4.47 -8.71
CA PRO A 244 -15.33 3.14 -9.28
C PRO A 244 -13.84 2.79 -9.36
N VAL A 245 -13.52 1.51 -9.10
CA VAL A 245 -12.13 1.01 -9.09
C VAL A 245 -11.97 -0.08 -10.14
N LEU A 246 -10.95 0.02 -10.98
CA LEU A 246 -10.48 -1.07 -11.81
C LEU A 246 -9.07 -1.45 -11.37
N VAL A 247 -8.82 -2.73 -11.11
CA VAL A 247 -7.52 -3.21 -10.66
C VAL A 247 -7.03 -4.37 -11.52
N GLU A 248 -5.75 -4.36 -11.90
CA GLU A 248 -5.03 -5.49 -12.46
C GLU A 248 -4.02 -6.00 -11.44
N ARG A 249 -4.07 -7.31 -11.14
CA ARG A 249 -3.07 -7.98 -10.28
C ARG A 249 -2.00 -8.64 -11.13
N GLY A 250 -0.74 -8.36 -10.82
CA GLY A 250 0.39 -8.96 -11.51
C GLY A 250 1.71 -8.88 -10.76
N SER A 251 2.71 -9.62 -11.25
CA SER A 251 4.07 -9.50 -10.75
C SER A 251 4.81 -8.30 -11.33
N PHE A 252 4.45 -7.88 -12.56
CA PHE A 252 5.04 -6.77 -13.32
C PHE A 252 6.58 -6.78 -13.31
N ARG A 253 7.16 -7.93 -13.63
CA ARG A 253 8.61 -8.17 -13.59
C ARG A 253 9.16 -8.72 -14.92
N PRO A 254 9.23 -7.86 -15.94
CA PRO A 254 8.72 -6.49 -16.09
C PRO A 254 7.22 -6.44 -16.39
N VAL A 255 6.67 -5.22 -16.41
CA VAL A 255 5.39 -4.96 -17.07
C VAL A 255 5.58 -5.10 -18.58
N THR A 256 4.66 -5.81 -19.26
CA THR A 256 4.74 -6.16 -20.67
C THR A 256 3.59 -5.54 -21.48
N HIS A 257 3.64 -5.65 -22.81
CA HIS A 257 2.51 -5.25 -23.65
C HIS A 257 1.20 -5.95 -23.28
N VAL A 258 1.25 -7.22 -22.83
CA VAL A 258 0.06 -7.96 -22.37
C VAL A 258 -0.62 -7.27 -21.20
N ASN A 259 0.15 -6.81 -20.19
CA ASN A 259 -0.44 -6.14 -19.03
C ASN A 259 -1.12 -4.83 -19.43
N VAL A 260 -0.44 -4.02 -20.24
CA VAL A 260 -1.00 -2.73 -20.67
C VAL A 260 -2.21 -2.93 -21.58
N ASP A 261 -2.18 -3.89 -22.50
CA ASP A 261 -3.29 -4.20 -23.39
C ASP A 261 -4.51 -4.73 -22.59
N MET A 262 -4.29 -5.66 -21.66
CA MET A 262 -5.34 -6.19 -20.79
C MET A 262 -6.01 -5.06 -19.99
N LEU A 263 -5.22 -4.20 -19.37
CA LEU A 263 -5.76 -3.10 -18.57
C LEU A 263 -6.49 -2.07 -19.43
N ASN A 264 -5.95 -1.71 -20.60
CA ASN A 264 -6.59 -0.76 -21.51
C ASN A 264 -7.92 -1.28 -22.06
N CYS A 265 -7.96 -2.55 -22.51
CA CYS A 265 -9.19 -3.17 -23.00
C CYS A 265 -10.22 -3.35 -21.89
N ALA A 266 -9.80 -3.77 -20.68
CA ALA A 266 -10.68 -3.85 -19.52
C ALA A 266 -11.21 -2.46 -19.13
N THR A 267 -10.39 -1.42 -19.17
CA THR A 267 -10.79 -0.04 -18.90
C THR A 267 -11.85 0.43 -19.89
N ALA A 268 -11.66 0.15 -21.18
CA ALA A 268 -12.63 0.51 -22.21
C ALA A 268 -13.99 -0.16 -21.98
N GLN A 269 -14.03 -1.43 -21.57
CA GLN A 269 -15.25 -2.15 -21.23
C GLN A 269 -15.85 -1.64 -19.90
N PHE A 270 -15.04 -1.40 -18.89
CA PHE A 270 -15.47 -0.91 -17.58
C PHE A 270 -16.16 0.46 -17.66
N LEU A 271 -15.66 1.35 -18.50
CA LEU A 271 -16.26 2.67 -18.74
C LEU A 271 -17.61 2.62 -19.45
N GLN A 272 -17.97 1.49 -20.09
CA GLN A 272 -19.29 1.27 -20.69
C GLN A 272 -20.33 0.74 -19.70
N GLU A 273 -19.90 0.28 -18.52
CA GLU A 273 -20.84 -0.20 -17.52
C GLU A 273 -21.80 0.91 -17.08
N PRO A 274 -23.13 0.64 -17.03
CA PRO A 274 -24.11 1.69 -16.70
C PRO A 274 -23.85 2.40 -15.38
N SER A 275 -23.29 1.69 -14.39
CA SER A 275 -22.98 2.23 -13.08
C SER A 275 -21.66 3.04 -13.02
N VAL A 276 -20.84 2.97 -14.07
CA VAL A 276 -19.53 3.62 -14.17
C VAL A 276 -19.54 4.79 -15.15
N LYS A 277 -20.40 4.71 -16.16
CA LYS A 277 -20.45 5.68 -17.26
C LYS A 277 -20.51 7.14 -16.75
N GLY A 278 -19.56 7.95 -17.21
CA GLY A 278 -19.44 9.37 -16.84
C GLY A 278 -18.83 9.65 -15.46
N LYS A 279 -18.38 8.62 -14.74
CA LYS A 279 -17.68 8.78 -13.46
C LYS A 279 -16.17 8.81 -13.65
N ASP A 280 -15.49 9.46 -12.72
CA ASP A 280 -14.04 9.44 -12.60
C ASP A 280 -13.61 8.14 -11.92
N ILE A 281 -12.89 7.28 -12.65
CA ILE A 281 -12.48 5.96 -12.19
C ILE A 281 -11.06 5.98 -11.60
N VAL A 282 -10.78 5.02 -10.72
CA VAL A 282 -9.44 4.73 -10.22
C VAL A 282 -8.93 3.47 -10.89
N VAL A 283 -7.78 3.57 -11.55
CA VAL A 283 -7.11 2.42 -12.17
C VAL A 283 -5.86 2.09 -11.37
N LEU A 284 -5.72 0.83 -10.94
CA LEU A 284 -4.66 0.38 -10.06
C LEU A 284 -3.91 -0.82 -10.65
N MET A 285 -2.58 -0.81 -10.52
CA MET A 285 -1.73 -1.97 -10.76
C MET A 285 -1.33 -2.55 -9.41
N GLU A 286 -1.82 -3.76 -9.08
CA GLU A 286 -1.61 -4.38 -7.78
C GLU A 286 -0.48 -5.41 -7.82
N ILE A 287 0.49 -5.24 -6.92
CA ILE A 287 1.54 -6.22 -6.62
C ILE A 287 1.28 -6.78 -5.22
N THR A 288 1.11 -8.10 -5.09
CA THR A 288 0.94 -8.71 -3.77
C THR A 288 2.27 -8.97 -3.08
N MET A 289 2.25 -9.05 -1.74
CA MET A 289 3.42 -9.48 -0.96
C MET A 289 3.93 -10.85 -1.42
N ASN A 290 3.04 -11.77 -1.83
CA ASN A 290 3.43 -13.06 -2.40
C ASN A 290 4.25 -12.91 -3.68
N ASN A 291 3.90 -11.94 -4.54
CA ASN A 291 4.68 -11.65 -5.75
C ASN A 291 6.07 -11.08 -5.43
N LEU A 292 6.22 -10.36 -4.32
CA LEU A 292 7.52 -9.83 -3.86
C LEU A 292 8.35 -10.90 -3.17
N LEU A 293 7.73 -11.86 -2.50
CA LEU A 293 8.38 -12.96 -1.78
C LEU A 293 8.66 -14.20 -2.66
N ALA A 294 8.27 -14.20 -3.93
CA ALA A 294 8.33 -15.38 -4.81
C ALA A 294 9.74 -15.98 -4.97
N GLU A 295 10.80 -15.21 -4.77
CA GLU A 295 12.20 -15.65 -4.80
C GLU A 295 12.85 -15.71 -3.39
N GLY A 296 12.06 -15.73 -2.32
CA GLY A 296 12.51 -15.74 -0.93
C GLY A 296 12.31 -14.40 -0.22
N ALA A 297 13.38 -13.77 0.28
CA ALA A 297 13.29 -12.47 0.94
C ALA A 297 12.95 -11.36 -0.08
N ILE A 298 12.27 -10.31 0.38
CA ILE A 298 11.95 -9.16 -0.45
C ILE A 298 13.25 -8.44 -0.84
N ASP A 299 13.46 -8.30 -2.15
CA ASP A 299 14.50 -7.45 -2.73
C ASP A 299 13.93 -6.04 -2.91
N GLU A 300 14.39 -5.08 -2.10
CA GLU A 300 13.94 -3.68 -2.13
C GLU A 300 14.24 -3.01 -3.48
N GLN A 301 15.36 -3.37 -4.15
CA GLN A 301 15.69 -2.84 -5.47
C GLN A 301 14.75 -3.37 -6.55
N ASP A 302 14.40 -4.65 -6.50
CA ASP A 302 13.41 -5.24 -7.39
C ASP A 302 12.02 -4.61 -7.17
N PHE A 303 11.63 -4.40 -5.90
CA PHE A 303 10.40 -3.70 -5.55
C PHE A 303 10.35 -2.27 -6.13
N LEU A 304 11.37 -1.46 -5.86
CA LEU A 304 11.45 -0.09 -6.36
C LEU A 304 11.45 -0.07 -7.90
N SER A 305 12.13 -1.02 -8.53
CA SER A 305 12.17 -1.16 -9.99
C SER A 305 10.77 -1.38 -10.59
N ARG A 306 9.95 -2.24 -9.96
CA ARG A 306 8.57 -2.51 -10.40
C ARG A 306 7.68 -1.27 -10.22
N VAL A 307 7.77 -0.59 -9.06
CA VAL A 307 7.01 0.65 -8.80
C VAL A 307 7.41 1.74 -9.79
N ASP A 308 8.71 1.91 -10.02
CA ASP A 308 9.21 2.91 -10.96
C ASP A 308 8.77 2.64 -12.41
N MET A 309 8.84 1.40 -12.88
CA MET A 309 8.38 1.05 -14.24
C MET A 309 6.89 1.36 -14.44
N LEU A 310 6.04 0.98 -13.46
CA LEU A 310 4.61 1.24 -13.51
C LEU A 310 4.30 2.74 -13.44
N GLY A 311 5.00 3.48 -12.58
CA GLY A 311 4.87 4.92 -12.46
C GLY A 311 5.26 5.66 -13.75
N HIS A 312 6.34 5.26 -14.44
CA HIS A 312 6.79 5.88 -15.69
C HIS A 312 5.78 5.75 -16.84
N ILE A 313 4.93 4.73 -16.81
CA ILE A 313 3.82 4.58 -17.76
C ILE A 313 2.50 5.14 -17.24
N GLY A 314 2.52 5.83 -16.09
CA GLY A 314 1.41 6.64 -15.59
C GLY A 314 0.45 5.91 -14.67
N PHE A 315 0.78 4.71 -14.16
CA PHE A 315 -0.11 3.95 -13.29
C PHE A 315 0.12 4.20 -11.80
N THR A 316 -0.98 4.22 -11.06
CA THR A 316 -0.99 4.15 -9.59
C THR A 316 -0.77 2.70 -9.16
N VAL A 317 0.17 2.49 -8.24
CA VAL A 317 0.56 1.16 -7.77
C VAL A 317 -0.04 0.89 -6.40
N LEU A 318 -0.63 -0.30 -6.24
CA LEU A 318 -1.10 -0.83 -4.97
C LEU A 318 -0.20 -1.99 -4.55
N ILE A 319 0.38 -1.93 -3.37
CA ILE A 319 1.02 -3.09 -2.74
C ILE A 319 0.06 -3.66 -1.71
N SER A 320 -0.21 -4.96 -1.74
CA SER A 320 -1.17 -5.58 -0.85
C SER A 320 -0.69 -6.92 -0.26
N ASN A 321 -1.21 -7.24 0.92
CA ASN A 321 -1.06 -8.56 1.55
C ASN A 321 -2.37 -9.36 1.45
N TYR A 322 -3.11 -9.19 0.37
CA TYR A 322 -4.34 -9.93 0.11
C TYR A 322 -4.09 -11.02 -0.94
N SER A 323 -3.93 -12.27 -0.51
CA SER A 323 -3.77 -13.41 -1.42
C SER A 323 -5.05 -13.61 -2.23
N GLU A 324 -6.21 -13.63 -1.55
CA GLU A 324 -7.50 -13.92 -2.14
C GLU A 324 -8.21 -12.64 -2.61
N PHE A 325 -8.83 -12.69 -3.79
CA PHE A 325 -9.50 -11.54 -4.40
C PHE A 325 -10.71 -11.03 -3.59
N TYR A 326 -11.43 -11.90 -2.88
CA TYR A 326 -12.53 -11.44 -2.03
C TYR A 326 -12.06 -10.52 -0.87
N ARG A 327 -10.85 -10.73 -0.37
CA ARG A 327 -10.24 -9.85 0.65
C ARG A 327 -9.85 -8.50 0.07
N LEU A 328 -9.30 -8.48 -1.15
CA LEU A 328 -9.01 -7.25 -1.89
C LEU A 328 -10.29 -6.45 -2.14
N VAL A 329 -11.37 -7.10 -2.59
CA VAL A 329 -12.68 -6.47 -2.76
C VAL A 329 -13.18 -5.91 -1.43
N SER A 330 -13.08 -6.67 -0.35
CA SER A 330 -13.47 -6.22 1.00
C SER A 330 -12.67 -4.99 1.45
N TYR A 331 -11.39 -4.92 1.08
CA TYR A 331 -10.57 -3.74 1.32
C TYR A 331 -11.08 -2.51 0.57
N PHE A 332 -11.33 -2.61 -0.74
CA PHE A 332 -11.89 -1.49 -1.51
C PHE A 332 -13.25 -1.04 -0.99
N ARG A 333 -14.10 -1.98 -0.53
CA ARG A 333 -15.42 -1.69 0.05
C ARG A 333 -15.39 -0.84 1.32
N ARG A 334 -14.23 -0.70 1.95
CA ARG A 334 -14.05 0.25 3.07
C ARG A 334 -14.15 1.70 2.60
N TYR A 335 -13.83 1.97 1.32
CA TYR A 335 -13.67 3.31 0.77
C TYR A 335 -14.73 3.67 -0.29
N THR A 336 -15.27 2.68 -1.00
CA THR A 336 -16.23 2.92 -2.08
C THR A 336 -17.37 1.92 -2.09
N LYS A 337 -18.57 2.42 -2.42
CA LYS A 337 -19.76 1.59 -2.76
C LYS A 337 -19.92 1.44 -4.27
N GLU A 338 -19.11 2.13 -5.05
CA GLU A 338 -19.13 2.10 -6.51
C GLU A 338 -18.64 0.76 -7.06
N MET A 339 -18.78 0.57 -8.37
CA MET A 339 -18.39 -0.67 -9.04
C MET A 339 -16.89 -0.94 -8.92
N ILE A 340 -16.53 -2.20 -8.71
CA ILE A 340 -15.16 -2.70 -8.71
C ILE A 340 -15.00 -3.65 -9.89
N GLY A 341 -14.08 -3.35 -10.80
CA GLY A 341 -13.63 -4.22 -11.88
C GLY A 341 -12.27 -4.84 -11.52
N ILE A 342 -12.09 -6.12 -11.83
CA ILE A 342 -10.82 -6.82 -11.66
C ILE A 342 -10.42 -7.39 -13.01
N ALA A 343 -9.35 -6.86 -13.60
CA ALA A 343 -8.76 -7.39 -14.83
C ALA A 343 -7.76 -8.49 -14.49
N MET A 344 -7.85 -9.64 -15.16
CA MET A 344 -7.01 -10.80 -14.89
C MET A 344 -6.85 -11.73 -16.10
N GLY A 345 -5.77 -12.49 -16.12
CA GLY A 345 -5.61 -13.60 -17.07
C GLY A 345 -6.38 -14.85 -16.64
N ILE A 346 -6.51 -15.80 -17.57
CA ILE A 346 -7.16 -17.11 -17.34
C ILE A 346 -6.57 -17.86 -16.14
N ASN A 347 -5.24 -17.78 -15.93
CA ASN A 347 -4.59 -18.44 -14.79
C ASN A 347 -5.16 -17.95 -13.43
N ASN A 348 -5.29 -16.64 -13.28
CA ASN A 348 -5.85 -16.06 -12.06
C ASN A 348 -7.34 -16.41 -11.87
N LEU A 349 -8.07 -16.55 -12.98
CA LEU A 349 -9.47 -17.01 -12.91
C LEU A 349 -9.54 -18.46 -12.39
N LEU A 350 -8.65 -19.35 -12.86
CA LEU A 350 -8.56 -20.72 -12.35
C LEU A 350 -8.26 -20.75 -10.85
N GLU A 351 -7.34 -19.91 -10.39
CA GLU A 351 -6.98 -19.82 -8.96
C GLU A 351 -8.17 -19.37 -8.09
N ILE A 352 -9.09 -18.54 -8.62
CA ILE A 352 -10.34 -18.17 -7.92
C ILE A 352 -11.22 -19.38 -7.66
N PHE A 353 -11.19 -20.41 -8.52
CA PHE A 353 -11.96 -21.64 -8.36
C PHE A 353 -11.19 -22.77 -7.67
N ASN A 354 -10.00 -22.48 -7.14
CA ASN A 354 -9.20 -23.40 -6.37
C ASN A 354 -9.63 -23.37 -4.89
N GLU A 355 -10.33 -24.41 -4.45
CA GLU A 355 -10.94 -24.48 -3.11
C GLU A 355 -9.93 -24.45 -1.97
N LYS A 356 -8.65 -24.80 -2.21
CA LYS A 356 -7.58 -24.74 -1.22
C LYS A 356 -7.42 -23.36 -0.58
N TYR A 357 -7.74 -22.30 -1.29
CA TYR A 357 -7.67 -20.94 -0.75
C TYR A 357 -8.81 -20.59 0.22
N TYR A 358 -9.80 -21.45 0.35
CA TYR A 358 -11.01 -21.17 1.11
C TYR A 358 -11.28 -22.18 2.24
N GLU A 359 -10.36 -23.08 2.51
CA GLU A 359 -10.47 -24.09 3.58
C GLU A 359 -10.68 -23.47 4.98
N ASN A 360 -10.22 -22.23 5.18
CA ASN A 360 -10.40 -21.50 6.44
C ASN A 360 -11.75 -20.76 6.55
N LEU A 361 -12.60 -20.82 5.52
CA LEU A 361 -13.95 -20.27 5.54
C LEU A 361 -14.95 -21.37 5.86
N GLU A 362 -15.88 -21.12 6.80
CA GLU A 362 -16.90 -22.09 7.18
C GLU A 362 -17.78 -22.51 5.98
N GLY A 363 -18.10 -21.57 5.10
CA GLY A 363 -18.85 -21.78 3.86
C GLY A 363 -17.96 -22.07 2.63
N GLY A 364 -16.65 -22.27 2.79
CA GLY A 364 -15.73 -22.59 1.71
C GLY A 364 -15.78 -21.60 0.54
N ILE A 365 -15.73 -22.15 -0.68
CA ILE A 365 -15.76 -21.34 -1.90
C ILE A 365 -17.08 -20.54 -2.06
N LEU A 366 -18.21 -21.06 -1.60
CA LEU A 366 -19.50 -20.36 -1.69
C LEU A 366 -19.51 -19.08 -0.85
N GLU A 367 -18.92 -19.13 0.34
CA GLU A 367 -18.75 -17.94 1.17
C GLU A 367 -17.82 -16.92 0.52
N SER A 368 -16.71 -17.38 -0.05
CA SER A 368 -15.77 -16.51 -0.80
C SER A 368 -16.47 -15.81 -1.96
N MET A 369 -17.22 -16.53 -2.80
CA MET A 369 -17.98 -15.96 -3.92
C MET A 369 -19.05 -14.98 -3.45
N GLY A 370 -19.81 -15.33 -2.39
CA GLY A 370 -20.81 -14.44 -1.78
C GLY A 370 -20.18 -13.15 -1.24
N ARG A 371 -19.00 -13.22 -0.63
CA ARG A 371 -18.26 -12.03 -0.17
C ARG A 371 -17.73 -11.20 -1.34
N MET A 372 -17.19 -11.82 -2.38
CA MET A 372 -16.61 -11.17 -3.55
C MET A 372 -17.68 -10.44 -4.36
N PHE A 373 -18.79 -11.10 -4.68
CA PHE A 373 -19.83 -10.56 -5.58
C PHE A 373 -21.02 -9.90 -4.84
N ARG A 374 -20.90 -9.67 -3.54
CA ARG A 374 -21.98 -9.09 -2.71
C ARG A 374 -22.53 -7.75 -3.23
N HIS A 375 -21.73 -6.97 -3.91
CA HIS A 375 -22.06 -5.68 -4.49
C HIS A 375 -21.57 -5.65 -5.94
N ALA A 376 -21.71 -4.54 -6.65
CA ALA A 376 -21.28 -4.40 -8.03
C ALA A 376 -19.75 -4.69 -8.20
N VAL A 377 -19.43 -5.96 -8.42
CA VAL A 377 -18.08 -6.46 -8.72
C VAL A 377 -18.14 -7.26 -10.01
N LYS A 378 -17.14 -7.08 -10.88
CA LYS A 378 -17.03 -7.79 -12.15
C LYS A 378 -15.60 -8.19 -12.45
N LEU A 379 -15.41 -9.41 -12.91
CA LEU A 379 -14.12 -9.91 -13.39
C LEU A 379 -14.06 -9.76 -14.91
N TYR A 380 -13.00 -9.16 -15.40
CA TYR A 380 -12.66 -9.01 -16.80
C TYR A 380 -11.49 -9.93 -17.14
N THR A 381 -11.73 -10.95 -17.96
CA THR A 381 -10.75 -12.02 -18.19
C THR A 381 -10.07 -11.87 -19.53
N TYR A 382 -8.75 -11.72 -19.53
CA TYR A 382 -7.94 -11.68 -20.73
C TYR A 382 -7.71 -13.10 -21.26
N PRO A 383 -7.95 -13.36 -22.55
CA PRO A 383 -7.84 -14.70 -23.12
C PRO A 383 -6.38 -15.20 -23.15
N MET A 384 -6.23 -16.51 -23.32
CA MET A 384 -4.95 -17.19 -23.40
C MET A 384 -4.93 -18.15 -24.59
N GLN A 385 -3.81 -18.35 -25.22
CA GLN A 385 -3.67 -19.40 -26.24
C GLN A 385 -3.73 -20.79 -25.59
N GLN A 386 -4.36 -21.77 -26.29
CA GLN A 386 -4.49 -23.16 -25.82
C GLN A 386 -3.13 -23.76 -25.47
N THR A 387 -2.11 -23.55 -26.29
CA THR A 387 -0.76 -24.08 -26.05
C THR A 387 -0.14 -23.58 -24.75
N ALA A 388 -0.38 -22.31 -24.40
CA ALA A 388 0.08 -21.72 -23.15
C ALA A 388 -0.72 -22.26 -21.95
N TYR A 389 -2.03 -22.45 -22.12
CA TYR A 389 -2.91 -23.06 -21.14
C TYR A 389 -2.49 -24.51 -20.83
N ASP A 390 -2.24 -25.32 -21.85
CA ASP A 390 -1.78 -26.72 -21.69
C ASP A 390 -0.42 -26.78 -20.97
N SER A 391 0.47 -25.85 -21.26
CA SER A 391 1.77 -25.74 -20.58
C SER A 391 1.60 -25.34 -19.09
N TYR A 392 0.66 -24.47 -18.79
CA TYR A 392 0.32 -24.08 -17.41
C TYR A 392 -0.20 -25.27 -16.62
N LEU A 393 -1.13 -26.06 -17.18
CA LEU A 393 -1.65 -27.26 -16.51
C LEU A 393 -0.55 -28.31 -16.20
N LYS A 394 0.36 -28.52 -17.16
CA LYS A 394 1.49 -29.48 -17.00
C LYS A 394 2.49 -29.06 -15.92
N SER A 395 2.56 -27.78 -15.56
CA SER A 395 3.48 -27.28 -14.53
C SER A 395 3.04 -27.56 -13.09
N GLY A 396 2.01 -28.38 -12.88
CA GLY A 396 1.56 -28.86 -11.57
C GLY A 396 0.58 -27.94 -10.84
N HIS A 397 -0.01 -27.00 -11.55
CA HIS A 397 -1.15 -26.25 -11.02
C HIS A 397 -2.43 -27.12 -11.09
N PRO A 398 -3.20 -27.26 -10.00
CA PRO A 398 -4.38 -28.13 -9.97
C PRO A 398 -5.51 -27.46 -10.81
N ALA A 399 -5.64 -27.87 -12.03
CA ALA A 399 -6.85 -27.75 -12.80
C ALA A 399 -7.25 -29.14 -13.25
N GLU A 400 -8.06 -29.81 -12.46
CA GLU A 400 -8.83 -30.96 -12.90
C GLU A 400 -9.93 -30.48 -13.82
N GLY A 401 -9.64 -30.45 -15.11
CA GLY A 401 -10.63 -30.12 -16.13
C GLY A 401 -10.02 -30.22 -17.53
N GLN A 402 -10.33 -31.32 -18.22
CA GLN A 402 -9.95 -31.45 -19.65
C GLN A 402 -10.79 -30.47 -20.46
N SER A 403 -10.12 -29.52 -21.12
CA SER A 403 -10.75 -28.61 -22.06
C SER A 403 -11.14 -29.37 -23.35
N HIS A 404 -12.42 -29.48 -23.61
CA HIS A 404 -12.95 -29.99 -24.87
C HIS A 404 -13.97 -29.03 -25.47
N VAL A 405 -13.57 -27.82 -25.84
CA VAL A 405 -14.37 -26.98 -26.73
C VAL A 405 -13.47 -26.21 -27.66
N ASN A 406 -13.47 -26.62 -28.94
CA ASN A 406 -12.75 -25.95 -30.01
C ASN A 406 -13.53 -24.71 -30.49
N HIS A 407 -13.08 -23.54 -30.13
CA HIS A 407 -13.40 -22.33 -30.89
C HIS A 407 -12.12 -21.87 -31.59
N ALA A 408 -12.00 -22.24 -32.89
CA ALA A 408 -10.91 -21.79 -33.70
C ALA A 408 -11.19 -20.36 -34.23
N PHE A 409 -10.36 -19.42 -33.84
CA PHE A 409 -10.23 -18.13 -34.48
C PHE A 409 -8.94 -18.17 -35.34
N ALA A 410 -9.05 -18.01 -36.64
CA ALA A 410 -7.90 -17.97 -37.57
C ALA A 410 -6.85 -19.08 -37.38
N GLY A 411 -7.28 -20.30 -37.00
CA GLY A 411 -6.38 -21.45 -36.77
C GLY A 411 -5.70 -21.50 -35.39
N LYS A 412 -5.91 -20.53 -34.51
CA LYS A 412 -5.45 -20.53 -33.13
C LYS A 412 -6.63 -20.74 -32.20
N VAL A 413 -6.52 -21.74 -31.29
CA VAL A 413 -7.53 -21.97 -30.27
C VAL A 413 -7.27 -21.07 -29.06
N LEU A 414 -8.26 -20.27 -28.68
CA LEU A 414 -8.19 -19.39 -27.51
C LEU A 414 -9.03 -19.95 -26.36
N ILE A 415 -8.44 -19.93 -25.17
CA ILE A 415 -9.15 -20.15 -23.92
C ILE A 415 -9.64 -18.79 -23.40
N THR A 416 -10.93 -18.70 -23.15
CA THR A 416 -11.65 -17.54 -22.66
C THR A 416 -12.46 -17.93 -21.42
N ALA A 417 -13.05 -16.97 -20.72
CA ALA A 417 -13.97 -17.30 -19.63
C ALA A 417 -15.13 -18.21 -20.09
N ARG A 418 -15.58 -18.11 -21.35
CA ARG A 418 -16.76 -18.87 -21.83
C ARG A 418 -16.48 -20.33 -22.15
N ASN A 419 -15.23 -20.71 -22.44
CA ASN A 419 -14.85 -22.08 -22.76
C ASN A 419 -13.82 -22.67 -21.78
N LEU A 420 -13.60 -21.98 -20.66
CA LEU A 420 -12.79 -22.49 -19.57
C LEU A 420 -13.57 -23.57 -18.81
N ASN A 421 -12.90 -24.70 -18.55
CA ASN A 421 -13.45 -25.75 -17.69
C ASN A 421 -12.95 -25.57 -16.26
N VAL A 422 -13.88 -25.61 -15.33
CA VAL A 422 -13.64 -25.76 -13.88
C VAL A 422 -13.99 -27.18 -13.47
N SER A 423 -13.63 -27.56 -12.23
CA SER A 423 -14.00 -28.88 -11.68
C SER A 423 -15.51 -29.14 -11.78
N ASP A 424 -15.89 -30.40 -12.07
CA ASP A 424 -17.28 -30.76 -12.39
C ASP A 424 -18.30 -30.29 -11.36
N HIS A 425 -18.00 -30.39 -10.07
CA HIS A 425 -18.84 -29.95 -8.97
C HIS A 425 -19.03 -28.43 -8.88
N LEU A 426 -18.11 -27.64 -9.47
CA LEU A 426 -18.17 -26.18 -9.53
C LEU A 426 -18.79 -25.65 -10.83
N ARG A 427 -19.12 -26.53 -11.79
CA ARG A 427 -19.62 -26.16 -13.12
C ARG A 427 -20.85 -25.26 -13.07
N ASN A 428 -21.82 -25.61 -12.22
CA ASN A 428 -23.06 -24.84 -12.11
C ASN A 428 -22.83 -23.47 -11.44
N LEU A 429 -21.95 -23.40 -10.47
CA LEU A 429 -21.54 -22.12 -9.86
C LEU A 429 -20.86 -21.22 -10.90
N TYR A 430 -19.94 -21.78 -11.69
CA TYR A 430 -19.26 -21.07 -12.78
C TYR A 430 -20.25 -20.58 -13.85
N ALA A 431 -21.17 -21.45 -14.29
CA ALA A 431 -22.21 -21.07 -15.25
C ALA A 431 -23.10 -19.93 -14.73
N HIS A 432 -23.50 -19.97 -13.46
CA HIS A 432 -24.25 -18.88 -12.82
C HIS A 432 -23.50 -17.54 -12.88
N LEU A 433 -22.20 -17.54 -12.62
CA LEU A 433 -21.39 -16.31 -12.65
C LEU A 433 -21.23 -15.75 -14.08
N LEU A 434 -21.11 -16.61 -15.07
CA LEU A 434 -21.07 -16.21 -16.49
C LEU A 434 -22.41 -15.66 -16.99
N GLU A 435 -23.50 -16.36 -16.72
CA GLU A 435 -24.86 -15.99 -17.18
C GLU A 435 -25.32 -14.66 -16.56
N ASN A 436 -24.90 -14.37 -15.33
CA ASN A 436 -25.21 -13.12 -14.65
C ASN A 436 -24.16 -12.02 -14.86
N HIS A 437 -23.23 -12.19 -15.78
CA HIS A 437 -22.20 -11.20 -16.14
C HIS A 437 -21.30 -10.77 -14.98
N TYR A 438 -21.08 -11.62 -13.99
CA TYR A 438 -20.06 -11.41 -12.97
C TYR A 438 -18.65 -11.65 -13.52
N ILE A 439 -18.56 -12.48 -14.58
CA ILE A 439 -17.31 -12.78 -15.29
C ILE A 439 -17.54 -12.52 -16.78
N ASP A 440 -16.76 -11.63 -17.36
CA ASP A 440 -16.79 -11.37 -18.81
C ASP A 440 -15.41 -11.55 -19.42
N THR A 441 -15.38 -11.92 -20.69
CA THR A 441 -14.14 -11.97 -21.49
C THR A 441 -13.81 -10.58 -21.99
N ILE A 442 -12.56 -10.18 -21.86
CA ILE A 442 -12.01 -8.95 -22.46
C ILE A 442 -12.04 -9.09 -23.99
N SER A 443 -12.52 -8.06 -24.66
CA SER A 443 -12.57 -7.93 -26.11
C SER A 443 -11.68 -6.79 -26.61
N GLY A 444 -11.34 -6.80 -27.90
CA GLY A 444 -10.54 -5.77 -28.53
C GLY A 444 -9.05 -5.86 -28.21
N PHE A 445 -8.59 -6.95 -27.62
CA PHE A 445 -7.20 -7.21 -27.31
C PHE A 445 -6.35 -7.47 -28.57
N ASN A 446 -5.04 -7.26 -28.47
CA ASN A 446 -4.11 -7.58 -29.55
C ASN A 446 -3.66 -9.05 -29.46
N GLU A 447 -4.00 -9.86 -30.48
CA GLU A 447 -3.65 -11.28 -30.52
C GLU A 447 -2.13 -11.55 -30.50
N ASP A 448 -1.32 -10.65 -31.04
CA ASP A 448 0.14 -10.80 -31.11
C ASP A 448 0.77 -10.76 -29.69
N TYR A 449 0.07 -10.16 -28.73
CA TYR A 449 0.56 -10.08 -27.35
C TYR A 449 0.30 -11.34 -26.52
N LEU A 450 -0.59 -12.24 -26.97
CA LEU A 450 -0.96 -13.45 -26.24
C LEU A 450 0.20 -14.44 -26.00
N THR A 451 1.32 -14.26 -26.71
CA THR A 451 2.52 -15.09 -26.58
C THR A 451 3.58 -14.48 -25.64
N ILE A 452 3.32 -13.30 -25.10
CA ILE A 452 4.28 -12.59 -24.25
C ILE A 452 4.10 -13.01 -22.78
N PHE A 453 5.13 -13.56 -22.16
CA PHE A 453 5.17 -13.91 -20.75
C PHE A 453 6.25 -13.12 -20.02
N SER A 454 5.90 -12.43 -18.94
CA SER A 454 6.85 -11.61 -18.18
C SER A 454 8.09 -12.37 -17.71
N ARG A 455 7.94 -13.68 -17.39
CA ARG A 455 9.06 -14.54 -16.99
C ARG A 455 10.09 -14.69 -18.11
N ASP A 456 9.63 -14.92 -19.35
CA ASP A 456 10.49 -15.07 -20.52
C ASP A 456 11.18 -13.74 -20.85
N VAL A 457 10.45 -12.64 -20.74
CA VAL A 457 11.00 -11.29 -20.93
C VAL A 457 12.10 -11.00 -19.90
N LEU A 458 11.87 -11.32 -18.64
CA LEU A 458 12.88 -11.18 -17.58
C LEU A 458 14.16 -11.99 -17.89
N GLN A 459 13.98 -13.23 -18.36
CA GLN A 459 15.12 -14.08 -18.72
C GLN A 459 15.94 -13.49 -19.87
N ARG A 460 15.26 -12.93 -20.90
CA ARG A 460 15.93 -12.24 -22.01
C ARG A 460 16.69 -11.00 -21.54
N ILE A 461 16.11 -10.19 -20.64
CA ILE A 461 16.79 -9.04 -20.02
C ILE A 461 18.08 -9.48 -19.34
N LYS A 462 18.01 -10.51 -18.48
CA LYS A 462 19.16 -11.05 -17.73
C LYS A 462 20.25 -11.62 -18.66
N ASN A 463 19.85 -12.17 -19.81
CA ASN A 463 20.77 -12.73 -20.80
C ASN A 463 21.28 -11.70 -21.82
N ASN A 464 20.93 -10.41 -21.69
CA ASN A 464 21.23 -9.34 -22.66
C ASN A 464 20.73 -9.64 -24.09
N ASP A 465 19.64 -10.40 -24.24
CA ASP A 465 18.98 -10.66 -25.52
C ASP A 465 18.08 -9.46 -25.86
N ALA A 466 18.52 -8.58 -26.78
CA ALA A 466 17.82 -7.33 -27.15
C ALA A 466 16.36 -7.54 -27.63
N SER A 467 15.94 -8.75 -27.95
CA SER A 467 14.58 -9.04 -28.42
C SER A 467 13.50 -8.73 -27.36
N TRP A 468 13.87 -8.63 -26.09
CA TRP A 468 12.93 -8.25 -25.01
C TRP A 468 12.33 -6.85 -25.19
N GLU A 469 13.04 -5.93 -25.83
CA GLU A 469 12.59 -4.54 -26.01
C GLU A 469 11.28 -4.44 -26.79
N LYS A 470 11.02 -5.39 -27.68
CA LYS A 470 9.77 -5.46 -28.48
C LYS A 470 8.58 -6.03 -27.70
N LEU A 471 8.80 -6.55 -26.50
CA LEU A 471 7.81 -7.24 -25.69
C LEU A 471 7.27 -6.38 -24.55
N VAL A 472 7.86 -5.20 -24.34
CA VAL A 472 7.50 -4.24 -23.31
C VAL A 472 7.20 -2.87 -23.92
N PRO A 473 6.41 -2.01 -23.25
CA PRO A 473 6.22 -0.63 -23.69
C PRO A 473 7.55 0.12 -23.83
N THR A 474 7.68 0.99 -24.83
CA THR A 474 8.92 1.74 -25.11
C THR A 474 9.45 2.47 -23.87
N LYS A 475 8.59 3.16 -23.12
CA LYS A 475 8.97 3.86 -21.88
C LYS A 475 9.53 2.91 -20.82
N VAL A 476 9.01 1.68 -20.74
CA VAL A 476 9.52 0.64 -19.83
C VAL A 476 10.91 0.20 -20.27
N ALA A 477 11.11 -0.03 -21.56
CA ALA A 477 12.43 -0.39 -22.09
C ALA A 477 13.47 0.70 -21.81
N GLU A 478 13.11 1.97 -22.00
CA GLU A 478 13.97 3.12 -21.71
C GLU A 478 14.40 3.15 -20.25
N VAL A 479 13.44 3.02 -19.31
CA VAL A 479 13.72 3.04 -17.87
C VAL A 479 14.59 1.86 -17.44
N ILE A 480 14.32 0.65 -17.95
CA ILE A 480 15.15 -0.53 -17.66
C ILE A 480 16.60 -0.29 -18.08
N LYS A 481 16.81 0.25 -19.29
CA LYS A 481 18.16 0.55 -19.81
C LYS A 481 18.87 1.67 -19.05
N GLN A 482 18.18 2.78 -18.82
CA GLN A 482 18.75 3.96 -18.14
C GLN A 482 19.15 3.68 -16.70
N ARG A 483 18.38 2.87 -15.99
CA ARG A 483 18.60 2.61 -14.55
C ARG A 483 19.20 1.23 -14.27
N GLY A 484 19.46 0.41 -15.29
CA GLY A 484 20.00 -0.95 -15.10
C GLY A 484 19.08 -1.86 -14.29
N LEU A 485 17.75 -1.74 -14.47
CA LEU A 485 16.77 -2.48 -13.70
C LEU A 485 16.73 -3.96 -14.08
N LEU A 486 16.20 -4.80 -13.20
CA LEU A 486 15.94 -6.22 -13.41
C LEU A 486 17.20 -7.03 -13.85
N GLY A 487 18.38 -6.54 -13.52
CA GLY A 487 19.65 -7.16 -13.90
C GLY A 487 20.15 -6.83 -15.30
N TYR A 488 19.52 -5.86 -16.00
CA TYR A 488 20.01 -5.37 -17.29
C TYR A 488 21.45 -4.86 -17.19
N GLY A 489 22.31 -5.27 -18.13
CA GLY A 489 23.74 -4.88 -18.18
C GLY A 489 24.63 -5.55 -17.13
N LYS A 490 24.09 -6.38 -16.23
CA LYS A 490 24.88 -7.14 -15.24
C LYS A 490 25.32 -8.53 -15.75
N GLY A 491 24.91 -8.93 -16.96
CA GLY A 491 25.18 -10.23 -17.56
C GLY A 491 26.56 -10.32 -18.17
N ALA A 492 27.33 -11.33 -17.74
CA ALA A 492 28.61 -11.84 -18.26
C ALA A 492 29.77 -10.85 -18.29
N ARG A 493 30.60 -10.85 -17.24
CA ARG A 493 32.05 -10.72 -17.47
C ARG A 493 32.44 -11.78 -18.49
N PRO A 494 33.09 -11.39 -19.63
CA PRO A 494 33.65 -12.38 -20.53
C PRO A 494 34.63 -13.23 -19.69
N ALA A 495 34.54 -14.56 -19.84
CA ALA A 495 35.53 -15.46 -19.27
C ALA A 495 36.92 -14.92 -19.62
N ALA A 496 37.73 -14.68 -18.59
CA ALA A 496 39.10 -14.25 -18.76
C ALA A 496 39.76 -15.21 -19.80
N ALA A 497 40.24 -14.62 -20.90
CA ALA A 497 41.00 -15.33 -21.88
C ALA A 497 42.14 -16.05 -21.17
N ALA A 498 42.17 -17.36 -21.25
CA ALA A 498 43.26 -18.18 -20.73
C ALA A 498 44.54 -17.65 -21.38
N SER A 499 45.47 -17.15 -20.55
CA SER A 499 46.82 -16.79 -20.99
C SER A 499 47.48 -18.00 -21.62
N PRO A 500 48.11 -17.90 -22.81
CA PRO A 500 48.84 -18.99 -23.36
C PRO A 500 50.03 -19.33 -22.49
N THR A 501 50.08 -20.57 -22.03
CA THR A 501 51.25 -21.16 -21.37
C THR A 501 52.39 -21.13 -22.37
N VAL A 502 53.43 -20.34 -22.08
CA VAL A 502 54.70 -20.38 -22.80
C VAL A 502 55.47 -21.60 -22.21
N VAL A 503 55.86 -22.48 -23.15
CA VAL A 503 56.75 -23.64 -22.92
C VAL A 503 58.18 -23.18 -22.59
#